data_5793b6d88da972f011f697f8496a630d
#
_entry.id   5793b6d88da972f011f697f8496a630d
#
_cell.length_a   1.000
_cell.length_b   1.000
_cell.length_c   1.000
_cell.angle_alpha   90.00
_cell.angle_beta   90.00
_cell.angle_gamma   90.00
#
_symmetry.space_group_name_H-M   'P 1'
#
loop_
_entity.id
_entity.type
_entity.pdbx_description
1 polymer ?
#
loop_
_entity_poly.entity_id
_entity_poly.type
_entity_poly.pdbx_seq_one_letter_code
_entity_poly.pdbx_strand_id
1 'polypeptide(L)'
;MTKLQTGFTIIELMIVIAVIGVLAAVAMPFMRDTILNQRVRSAVSDAHLSLLLARSEAIKRNTDINMQKTGATWDLGWNVWVTNPDATVSILRTRQAVENITVACNTDTDTAPETCPDLVTFNRTGRSASMIEYRFYLTGNARVFARCVRLSVSGVPRVVIDQDGDPDNGCD
;
A
#
# COMPACT_ATOMS: atom_id res chain seq x y z
N MET A 1 -21.22 48.17 36.57
CA MET A 1 -19.85 47.63 36.49
C MET A 1 -19.52 47.34 35.03
N THR A 2 -18.86 48.28 34.35
CA THR A 2 -18.44 48.15 32.95
C THR A 2 -17.15 47.32 32.91
N LYS A 3 -17.22 46.11 32.35
CA LYS A 3 -16.03 45.33 32.07
C LYS A 3 -15.21 46.02 31.00
N LEU A 4 -13.99 46.46 31.33
CA LEU A 4 -13.00 46.91 30.37
C LEU A 4 -12.66 45.76 29.43
N GLN A 5 -13.01 45.88 28.16
CA GLN A 5 -12.55 44.97 27.13
C GLN A 5 -11.10 45.34 26.76
N THR A 6 -10.16 44.51 27.14
CA THR A 6 -8.75 44.63 26.72
C THR A 6 -8.63 44.07 25.32
N GLY A 7 -8.36 44.91 24.32
CA GLY A 7 -8.06 44.47 22.96
C GLY A 7 -6.60 44.02 22.83
N PHE A 8 -6.32 43.13 21.87
CA PHE A 8 -4.97 42.69 21.50
C PHE A 8 -4.16 43.87 20.90
N THR A 9 -2.91 43.99 21.27
CA THR A 9 -1.99 44.94 20.67
C THR A 9 -1.40 44.38 19.34
N ILE A 10 -1.04 45.29 18.41
CA ILE A 10 -0.42 44.89 17.15
C ILE A 10 0.91 44.13 17.39
N ILE A 11 1.68 44.52 18.40
CA ILE A 11 2.94 43.86 18.73
C ILE A 11 2.72 42.43 19.24
N GLU A 12 1.66 42.20 20.00
CA GLU A 12 1.30 40.88 20.51
C GLU A 12 0.92 39.94 19.36
N LEU A 13 0.18 40.44 18.35
CA LEU A 13 -0.13 39.70 17.13
C LEU A 13 1.15 39.36 16.34
N MET A 14 2.09 40.31 16.22
CA MET A 14 3.37 40.07 15.51
C MET A 14 4.20 38.99 16.18
N ILE A 15 4.26 39.00 17.52
CA ILE A 15 4.99 37.97 18.27
C ILE A 15 4.35 36.59 18.07
N VAL A 16 3.02 36.48 18.12
CA VAL A 16 2.29 35.24 17.91
C VAL A 16 2.57 34.67 16.51
N ILE A 17 2.51 35.51 15.48
CA ILE A 17 2.80 35.06 14.10
C ILE A 17 4.27 34.60 13.96
N ALA A 18 5.22 35.30 14.58
CA ALA A 18 6.62 34.91 14.57
C ALA A 18 6.83 33.53 15.24
N VAL A 19 6.22 33.30 16.39
CA VAL A 19 6.29 32.01 17.11
C VAL A 19 5.67 30.89 16.28
N ILE A 20 4.48 31.12 15.69
CA ILE A 20 3.81 30.14 14.81
C ILE A 20 4.69 29.81 13.61
N GLY A 21 5.34 30.81 13.01
CA GLY A 21 6.27 30.62 11.88
C GLY A 21 7.45 29.71 12.22
N VAL A 22 8.06 29.89 13.37
CA VAL A 22 9.16 29.03 13.85
C VAL A 22 8.67 27.61 14.13
N LEU A 23 7.54 27.44 14.79
CA LEU A 23 6.96 26.13 15.07
C LEU A 23 6.59 25.39 13.79
N ALA A 24 5.99 26.08 12.81
CA ALA A 24 5.64 25.52 11.51
C ALA A 24 6.88 25.04 10.74
N ALA A 25 7.99 25.79 10.76
CA ALA A 25 9.22 25.42 10.08
C ALA A 25 9.81 24.11 10.61
N VAL A 26 9.67 23.83 11.90
CA VAL A 26 10.13 22.56 12.52
C VAL A 26 9.14 21.41 12.28
N ALA A 27 7.84 21.69 12.24
CA ALA A 27 6.80 20.67 12.10
C ALA A 27 6.67 20.11 10.68
N MET A 28 6.92 20.93 9.64
CA MET A 28 6.74 20.54 8.23
C MET A 28 7.51 19.26 7.81
N PRO A 29 8.82 19.10 8.10
CA PRO A 29 9.54 17.90 7.67
C PRO A 29 9.00 16.62 8.29
N PHE A 30 8.56 16.65 9.54
CA PHE A 30 7.98 15.50 10.24
C PHE A 30 6.62 15.06 9.65
N MET A 31 5.81 16.01 9.21
CA MET A 31 4.51 15.76 8.60
C MET A 31 4.66 15.00 7.27
N ARG A 32 5.68 15.32 6.48
CA ARG A 32 5.93 14.68 5.18
C ARG A 32 6.18 13.17 5.32
N ASP A 33 7.07 12.77 6.23
CA ASP A 33 7.39 11.36 6.44
C ASP A 33 6.17 10.58 6.97
N THR A 34 5.35 11.21 7.79
CA THR A 34 4.09 10.63 8.28
C THR A 34 3.11 10.37 7.14
N ILE A 35 2.93 11.34 6.23
CA ILE A 35 2.04 11.19 5.07
C ILE A 35 2.55 10.07 4.15
N LEU A 36 3.86 10.01 3.89
CA LEU A 36 4.46 8.97 3.06
C LEU A 36 4.30 7.58 3.68
N ASN A 37 4.53 7.45 4.99
CA ASN A 37 4.27 6.21 5.72
C ASN A 37 2.80 5.77 5.61
N GLN A 38 1.86 6.71 5.72
CA GLN A 38 0.44 6.42 5.58
C GLN A 38 0.08 5.95 4.17
N ARG A 39 0.71 6.50 3.13
CA ARG A 39 0.52 6.06 1.73
C ARG A 39 0.97 4.60 1.54
N VAL A 40 2.17 4.24 2.03
CA VAL A 40 2.65 2.85 1.97
C VAL A 40 1.71 1.90 2.71
N ARG A 41 1.27 2.28 3.92
CA ARG A 41 0.30 1.49 4.69
C ARG A 41 -1.01 1.28 3.95
N SER A 42 -1.53 2.33 3.33
CA SER A 42 -2.78 2.25 2.54
C SER A 42 -2.63 1.33 1.34
N ALA A 43 -1.52 1.45 0.57
CA ALA A 43 -1.26 0.61 -0.58
C ALA A 43 -1.17 -0.88 -0.22
N VAL A 44 -0.43 -1.18 0.85
CA VAL A 44 -0.31 -2.54 1.40
C VAL A 44 -1.65 -3.09 1.87
N SER A 45 -2.44 -2.27 2.59
CA SER A 45 -3.78 -2.66 3.04
C SER A 45 -4.71 -2.94 1.86
N ASP A 46 -4.65 -2.11 0.81
CA ASP A 46 -5.45 -2.31 -0.41
C ASP A 46 -5.07 -3.60 -1.14
N ALA A 47 -3.77 -3.91 -1.25
CA ALA A 47 -3.30 -5.15 -1.85
C ALA A 47 -3.74 -6.37 -1.02
N HIS A 48 -3.55 -6.33 0.29
CA HIS A 48 -3.99 -7.37 1.20
C HIS A 48 -5.50 -7.64 1.11
N LEU A 49 -6.32 -6.57 1.13
CA LEU A 49 -7.78 -6.67 1.00
C LEU A 49 -8.21 -7.17 -0.38
N SER A 50 -7.47 -6.82 -1.45
CA SER A 50 -7.75 -7.30 -2.81
C SER A 50 -7.49 -8.81 -2.93
N LEU A 51 -6.39 -9.31 -2.33
CA LEU A 51 -6.09 -10.74 -2.28
C LEU A 51 -7.11 -11.51 -1.45
N LEU A 52 -7.53 -10.98 -0.28
CA LEU A 52 -8.58 -11.59 0.53
C LEU A 52 -9.92 -11.62 -0.21
N LEU A 53 -10.28 -10.55 -0.93
CA LEU A 53 -11.47 -10.51 -1.77
C LEU A 53 -11.40 -11.57 -2.86
N ALA A 54 -10.29 -11.62 -3.62
CA ALA A 54 -10.10 -12.61 -4.69
C ALA A 54 -10.27 -14.04 -4.17
N ARG A 55 -9.63 -14.35 -3.02
CA ARG A 55 -9.76 -15.64 -2.36
C ARG A 55 -11.21 -15.97 -1.94
N SER A 56 -11.86 -15.01 -1.27
CA SER A 56 -13.23 -15.23 -0.77
C SER A 56 -14.25 -15.40 -1.90
N GLU A 57 -14.09 -14.64 -2.98
CA GLU A 57 -14.94 -14.76 -4.16
C GLU A 57 -14.68 -16.06 -4.94
N ALA A 58 -13.42 -16.54 -4.98
CA ALA A 58 -13.07 -17.82 -5.59
C ALA A 58 -13.81 -19.00 -4.88
N ILE A 59 -13.77 -19.01 -3.56
CA ILE A 59 -14.47 -20.02 -2.76
C ILE A 59 -15.99 -19.88 -2.90
N LYS A 60 -16.52 -18.66 -2.79
CA LYS A 60 -17.95 -18.37 -2.84
C LYS A 60 -18.58 -18.73 -4.19
N ARG A 61 -17.89 -18.40 -5.30
CA ARG A 61 -18.39 -18.66 -6.66
C ARG A 61 -17.98 -20.03 -7.20
N ASN A 62 -17.14 -20.77 -6.46
CA ASN A 62 -16.56 -22.05 -6.90
C ASN A 62 -15.90 -21.97 -8.29
N THR A 63 -15.18 -20.85 -8.55
CA THR A 63 -14.50 -20.56 -9.82
C THR A 63 -13.18 -19.88 -9.56
N ASP A 64 -12.31 -19.82 -10.56
CA ASP A 64 -11.03 -19.14 -10.47
C ASP A 64 -11.22 -17.62 -10.51
N ILE A 65 -10.57 -16.93 -9.60
CA ILE A 65 -10.56 -15.46 -9.51
C ILE A 65 -9.13 -14.96 -9.70
N ASN A 66 -9.02 -13.90 -10.47
CA ASN A 66 -7.74 -13.34 -10.88
C ASN A 66 -7.53 -11.96 -10.27
N MET A 67 -6.30 -11.67 -9.84
CA MET A 67 -5.81 -10.34 -9.54
C MET A 67 -4.68 -10.04 -10.52
N GLN A 68 -4.83 -8.99 -11.32
CA GLN A 68 -3.93 -8.66 -12.42
C GLN A 68 -3.53 -7.19 -12.36
N LYS A 69 -2.25 -6.89 -12.61
CA LYS A 69 -1.79 -5.50 -12.76
C LYS A 69 -2.44 -4.83 -13.98
N THR A 70 -2.69 -3.53 -13.90
CA THR A 70 -3.33 -2.75 -14.98
C THR A 70 -2.34 -2.14 -15.96
N GLY A 71 -1.05 -2.12 -15.62
CA GLY A 71 0.02 -1.54 -16.44
C GLY A 71 1.27 -2.43 -16.46
N ALA A 72 2.42 -1.83 -16.73
CA ALA A 72 3.70 -2.54 -16.77
C ALA A 72 4.10 -3.08 -15.40
N THR A 73 3.73 -2.38 -14.33
CA THR A 73 4.12 -2.66 -12.95
C THR A 73 2.92 -2.61 -12.01
N TRP A 74 3.02 -3.21 -10.83
CA TRP A 74 1.94 -3.27 -9.84
C TRP A 74 1.63 -1.93 -9.17
N ASP A 75 2.57 -0.99 -9.16
CA ASP A 75 2.36 0.39 -8.67
C ASP A 75 1.39 1.18 -9.55
N LEU A 76 1.22 0.81 -10.83
CA LEU A 76 0.22 1.37 -11.71
C LEU A 76 -1.22 0.91 -11.42
N GLY A 77 -1.38 0.04 -10.42
CA GLY A 77 -2.67 -0.45 -9.98
C GLY A 77 -2.97 -1.89 -10.43
N TRP A 78 -4.12 -2.38 -10.01
CA TRP A 78 -4.56 -3.75 -10.34
C TRP A 78 -6.09 -3.87 -10.37
N ASN A 79 -6.55 -4.92 -11.05
CA ASN A 79 -7.93 -5.34 -11.08
C ASN A 79 -8.07 -6.74 -10.47
N VAL A 80 -9.13 -6.94 -9.70
CA VAL A 80 -9.62 -8.27 -9.32
C VAL A 80 -10.81 -8.58 -10.23
N TRP A 81 -10.76 -9.70 -10.94
CA TRP A 81 -11.76 -10.04 -11.93
C TRP A 81 -12.06 -11.53 -12.02
N VAL A 82 -13.21 -11.86 -12.61
CA VAL A 82 -13.68 -13.23 -12.85
C VAL A 82 -14.14 -13.37 -14.29
N THR A 83 -13.90 -14.54 -14.87
CA THR A 83 -14.56 -14.94 -16.13
C THR A 83 -15.88 -15.61 -15.80
N ASN A 84 -16.96 -15.08 -16.34
CA ASN A 84 -18.30 -15.66 -16.19
C ASN A 84 -18.49 -16.86 -17.14
N PRO A 85 -19.52 -17.71 -16.91
CA PRO A 85 -19.80 -18.87 -17.79
C PRO A 85 -20.07 -18.50 -19.27
N ASP A 86 -20.50 -17.27 -19.53
CA ASP A 86 -20.72 -16.71 -20.87
C ASP A 86 -19.45 -16.12 -21.52
N ALA A 87 -18.28 -16.40 -20.93
CA ALA A 87 -16.96 -15.88 -21.32
C ALA A 87 -16.80 -14.35 -21.17
N THR A 88 -17.73 -13.66 -20.55
CA THR A 88 -17.56 -12.24 -20.19
C THR A 88 -16.69 -12.09 -18.96
N VAL A 89 -16.01 -10.93 -18.85
CA VAL A 89 -15.17 -10.59 -17.68
C VAL A 89 -15.92 -9.61 -16.79
N SER A 90 -16.05 -9.96 -15.52
CA SER A 90 -16.59 -9.06 -14.49
C SER A 90 -15.48 -8.58 -13.57
N ILE A 91 -15.30 -7.26 -13.48
CA ILE A 91 -14.35 -6.64 -12.54
C ILE A 91 -15.04 -6.55 -11.18
N LEU A 92 -14.41 -7.14 -10.17
CA LEU A 92 -14.90 -7.15 -8.78
C LEU A 92 -14.34 -5.98 -7.98
N ARG A 93 -13.10 -5.59 -8.28
CA ARG A 93 -12.40 -4.47 -7.63
C ARG A 93 -11.35 -3.91 -8.58
N THR A 94 -11.23 -2.58 -8.60
CA THR A 94 -10.14 -1.85 -9.24
C THR A 94 -9.38 -1.04 -8.21
N ARG A 95 -8.05 -1.07 -8.28
CA ARG A 95 -7.16 -0.17 -7.55
C ARG A 95 -6.40 0.68 -8.55
N GLN A 96 -6.50 1.98 -8.40
CA GLN A 96 -5.77 2.95 -9.22
C GLN A 96 -4.28 2.97 -8.86
N ALA A 97 -3.47 3.57 -9.73
CA ALA A 97 -2.05 3.80 -9.50
C ALA A 97 -1.77 4.43 -8.13
N VAL A 98 -0.65 4.07 -7.53
CA VAL A 98 -0.19 4.59 -6.25
C VAL A 98 1.01 5.49 -6.50
N GLU A 99 0.82 6.79 -6.35
CA GLU A 99 1.88 7.77 -6.59
C GLU A 99 3.04 7.62 -5.60
N ASN A 100 4.26 7.70 -6.13
CA ASN A 100 5.52 7.66 -5.37
C ASN A 100 5.78 6.38 -4.57
N ILE A 101 5.10 5.28 -4.91
CA ILE A 101 5.38 3.96 -4.33
C ILE A 101 5.86 3.06 -5.44
N THR A 102 6.91 2.29 -5.18
CA THR A 102 7.39 1.23 -6.05
C THR A 102 6.96 -0.11 -5.48
N VAL A 103 6.57 -1.02 -6.35
CA VAL A 103 6.21 -2.39 -5.96
C VAL A 103 7.19 -3.34 -6.62
N ALA A 104 8.04 -3.98 -5.81
CA ALA A 104 8.87 -5.11 -6.22
C ALA A 104 8.22 -6.42 -5.79
N CYS A 105 8.57 -7.52 -6.43
CA CYS A 105 8.11 -8.84 -6.05
C CYS A 105 9.28 -9.77 -5.82
N ASN A 106 9.02 -10.75 -4.95
CA ASN A 106 9.88 -11.91 -4.77
C ASN A 106 8.99 -13.16 -4.81
N THR A 107 9.36 -14.15 -5.62
CA THR A 107 8.64 -15.42 -5.71
C THR A 107 9.32 -16.52 -4.89
N ASP A 108 10.57 -16.26 -4.45
CA ASP A 108 11.31 -17.11 -3.53
C ASP A 108 12.00 -16.26 -2.47
N THR A 109 12.08 -16.75 -1.25
CA THR A 109 12.53 -15.97 -0.07
C THR A 109 14.04 -15.71 -0.05
N ASP A 110 14.82 -16.26 -0.99
CA ASP A 110 16.28 -16.25 -0.96
C ASP A 110 16.97 -15.65 -2.19
N THR A 111 16.23 -15.05 -3.14
CA THR A 111 16.83 -14.53 -4.38
C THR A 111 16.46 -13.06 -4.63
N ALA A 112 17.37 -12.36 -5.34
CA ALA A 112 17.21 -10.97 -5.78
C ALA A 112 15.82 -10.70 -6.42
N PRO A 113 15.34 -9.44 -6.39
CA PRO A 113 14.00 -9.09 -6.86
C PRO A 113 13.74 -9.63 -8.27
N GLU A 114 12.82 -10.57 -8.36
CA GLU A 114 12.39 -11.18 -9.60
C GLU A 114 11.35 -10.31 -10.32
N THR A 115 11.12 -10.63 -11.59
CA THR A 115 10.06 -10.01 -12.36
C THR A 115 8.70 -10.37 -11.75
N CYS A 116 7.98 -9.37 -11.28
CA CYS A 116 6.62 -9.56 -10.76
C CYS A 116 5.74 -10.31 -11.76
N PRO A 117 5.03 -11.36 -11.36
CA PRO A 117 4.03 -11.98 -12.23
C PRO A 117 2.95 -10.98 -12.58
N ASP A 118 2.45 -11.06 -13.80
CA ASP A 118 1.38 -10.16 -14.27
C ASP A 118 0.03 -10.46 -13.62
N LEU A 119 -0.12 -11.72 -13.17
CA LEU A 119 -1.39 -12.29 -12.73
C LEU A 119 -1.18 -13.21 -11.52
N VAL A 120 -2.09 -13.09 -10.56
CA VAL A 120 -2.26 -14.04 -9.45
C VAL A 120 -3.64 -14.66 -9.54
N THR A 121 -3.70 -15.99 -9.57
CA THR A 121 -4.95 -16.73 -9.65
C THR A 121 -5.22 -17.46 -8.34
N PHE A 122 -6.43 -17.29 -7.82
CA PHE A 122 -6.98 -18.11 -6.75
C PHE A 122 -7.92 -19.13 -7.34
N ASN A 123 -7.65 -20.40 -7.10
CA ASN A 123 -8.53 -21.48 -7.53
C ASN A 123 -9.80 -21.54 -6.66
N ARG A 124 -10.78 -22.35 -7.08
CA ARG A 124 -12.07 -22.57 -6.41
C ARG A 124 -11.97 -23.00 -4.93
N THR A 125 -10.83 -23.51 -4.49
CA THR A 125 -10.56 -23.86 -3.08
C THR A 125 -9.87 -22.72 -2.31
N GLY A 126 -9.65 -21.57 -2.94
CA GLY A 126 -9.01 -20.39 -2.35
C GLY A 126 -7.50 -20.54 -2.19
N ARG A 127 -6.84 -21.42 -2.95
CA ARG A 127 -5.39 -21.59 -2.96
C ARG A 127 -4.78 -20.80 -4.11
N SER A 128 -3.58 -20.25 -3.91
CA SER A 128 -2.78 -19.64 -4.97
C SER A 128 -1.88 -20.69 -5.63
N ALA A 129 -1.59 -20.51 -6.92
CA ALA A 129 -0.70 -21.39 -7.67
C ALA A 129 0.77 -21.27 -7.20
N SER A 130 1.18 -20.09 -6.72
CA SER A 130 2.55 -19.79 -6.31
C SER A 130 2.59 -18.98 -5.03
N MET A 131 3.71 -19.01 -4.34
CA MET A 131 4.05 -18.06 -3.29
C MET A 131 4.57 -16.79 -3.94
N ILE A 132 4.12 -15.63 -3.44
CA ILE A 132 4.51 -14.33 -3.96
C ILE A 132 4.61 -13.37 -2.78
N GLU A 133 5.67 -12.59 -2.75
CA GLU A 133 5.81 -11.46 -1.84
C GLU A 133 5.83 -10.16 -2.64
N TYR A 134 4.93 -9.25 -2.31
CA TYR A 134 4.88 -7.89 -2.85
C TYR A 134 5.49 -6.92 -1.84
N ARG A 135 6.60 -6.29 -2.18
CA ARG A 135 7.27 -5.28 -1.36
C ARG A 135 6.91 -3.88 -1.84
N PHE A 136 6.29 -3.10 -0.99
CA PHE A 136 5.89 -1.71 -1.21
C PHE A 136 6.86 -0.78 -0.51
N TYR A 137 7.55 0.07 -1.25
CA TYR A 137 8.56 0.97 -0.72
C TYR A 137 8.63 2.29 -1.48
N LEU A 138 9.32 3.27 -0.92
CA LEU A 138 9.59 4.57 -1.52
C LEU A 138 11.04 4.62 -1.98
N THR A 139 11.27 4.82 -3.26
CA THR A 139 12.63 4.98 -3.78
C THR A 139 13.27 6.23 -3.22
N GLY A 140 14.46 6.09 -2.61
CA GLY A 140 15.25 7.21 -2.09
C GLY A 140 14.79 7.77 -0.73
N ASN A 141 13.93 7.08 0.00
CA ASN A 141 13.52 7.48 1.36
C ASN A 141 13.68 6.33 2.36
N ALA A 142 14.84 6.28 3.03
CA ALA A 142 15.15 5.27 4.06
C ALA A 142 14.41 5.47 5.40
N ARG A 143 13.67 6.59 5.57
CA ARG A 143 12.91 6.85 6.82
C ARG A 143 11.53 6.19 6.83
N VAL A 144 11.07 5.76 5.69
CA VAL A 144 9.78 5.07 5.53
C VAL A 144 10.06 3.60 5.31
N PHE A 145 9.74 2.79 6.30
CA PHE A 145 9.92 1.33 6.20
C PHE A 145 9.09 0.74 5.07
N ALA A 146 9.71 -0.12 4.30
CA ALA A 146 9.02 -0.94 3.33
C ALA A 146 8.05 -1.90 4.05
N ARG A 147 7.04 -2.35 3.34
CA ARG A 147 6.05 -3.31 3.84
C ARG A 147 5.74 -4.32 2.76
N CYS A 148 5.63 -5.56 3.16
CA CYS A 148 5.32 -6.65 2.25
C CYS A 148 3.93 -7.21 2.46
N VAL A 149 3.35 -7.68 1.36
CA VAL A 149 2.22 -8.59 1.37
C VAL A 149 2.71 -9.93 0.86
N ARG A 150 2.86 -10.88 1.76
CA ARG A 150 3.30 -12.26 1.45
C ARG A 150 2.08 -13.13 1.24
N LEU A 151 1.94 -13.70 0.05
CA LEU A 151 0.90 -14.66 -0.30
C LEU A 151 1.51 -16.06 -0.33
N SER A 152 0.99 -16.95 0.51
CA SER A 152 1.37 -18.37 0.51
C SER A 152 0.55 -19.17 -0.49
N VAL A 153 1.01 -20.36 -0.86
CA VAL A 153 0.24 -21.32 -1.69
C VAL A 153 -1.07 -21.75 -1.06
N SER A 154 -1.23 -21.60 0.27
CA SER A 154 -2.54 -21.79 0.93
C SER A 154 -3.54 -20.69 0.60
N GLY A 155 -3.14 -19.64 -0.12
CA GLY A 155 -3.95 -18.49 -0.50
C GLY A 155 -4.22 -17.51 0.64
N VAL A 156 -3.46 -17.58 1.75
CA VAL A 156 -3.59 -16.65 2.87
C VAL A 156 -2.57 -15.52 2.73
N PRO A 157 -3.00 -14.28 2.46
CA PRO A 157 -2.11 -13.15 2.47
C PRO A 157 -1.76 -12.73 3.90
N ARG A 158 -0.52 -12.30 4.12
CA ARG A 158 -0.04 -11.73 5.39
C ARG A 158 0.70 -10.43 5.11
N VAL A 159 0.57 -9.47 6.02
CA VAL A 159 1.35 -8.23 5.98
C VAL A 159 2.54 -8.37 6.91
N VAL A 160 3.73 -8.06 6.39
CA VAL A 160 4.99 -8.05 7.12
C VAL A 160 5.61 -6.65 6.99
N ILE A 161 6.30 -6.18 8.01
CA ILE A 161 7.03 -4.91 7.98
C ILE A 161 8.49 -5.28 7.80
N ASP A 162 9.13 -4.68 6.82
CA ASP A 162 10.57 -4.76 6.62
C ASP A 162 11.27 -4.01 7.76
N GLN A 163 12.07 -4.70 8.57
CA GLN A 163 12.69 -4.13 9.76
C GLN A 163 14.14 -3.72 9.53
N ASP A 164 14.84 -4.38 8.62
CA ASP A 164 16.26 -4.12 8.33
C ASP A 164 16.46 -3.16 7.14
N GLY A 165 15.46 -3.01 6.28
CA GLY A 165 15.51 -2.13 5.12
C GLY A 165 16.33 -2.69 3.96
N ASP A 166 16.73 -3.96 4.01
CA ASP A 166 17.45 -4.62 2.94
C ASP A 166 16.49 -5.02 1.80
N PRO A 167 16.67 -4.50 0.58
CA PRO A 167 15.81 -4.85 -0.54
C PRO A 167 16.02 -6.28 -1.06
N ASP A 168 17.16 -6.89 -0.75
CA ASP A 168 17.59 -8.14 -1.38
C ASP A 168 17.10 -9.39 -0.63
N ASN A 169 16.73 -9.26 0.64
CA ASN A 169 16.25 -10.38 1.47
C ASN A 169 14.72 -10.44 1.65
N GLY A 170 13.97 -9.50 1.07
CA GLY A 170 12.53 -9.38 1.24
C GLY A 170 12.15 -8.63 2.52
N CYS A 171 10.99 -8.96 3.13
CA CYS A 171 10.58 -8.40 4.42
C CYS A 171 10.74 -9.47 5.50
N ASP A 172 11.67 -9.26 6.42
CA ASP A 172 11.92 -10.12 7.60
C ASP A 172 11.36 -9.47 8.87
#